data_2d247b1ce763fed9d45e5a1059be0dab
#
_entry.id   2d247b1ce763fed9d45e5a1059be0dab
#
_cell.length_a   1.000
_cell.length_b   1.000
_cell.length_c   1.000
_cell.angle_alpha   90.00
_cell.angle_beta   90.00
_cell.angle_gamma   90.00
#
_symmetry.space_group_name_H-M   'P 1'
#
loop_
_entity.id
_entity.type
_entity.pdbx_description
1 polymer ?
#
loop_
_entity_poly.entity_id
_entity_poly.type
_entity_poly.pdbx_seq_one_letter_code
_entity_poly.pdbx_strand_id
1 'polypeptide(L)'
;MRDFQKQGRSAVFATNGMCATSHPLAAKVAVQMLEAGGNAVDAAIAGAVLLGICEPQMTGIGGDCFVLLTPPGEDRVVALNGSGRAPAGLDANLLRDKGMTTVPLGGPEAVTIPGAVDAFCRLSADFGKLGLKASLAPAIHYADTGVPVAPRVAFDWALSTDALQGTARDAYLINGKAPTAGQIFRAPSQADVLRRIAMNGREAFYEGEVAEDMVAALNARGGVHTLADFANCASEYTAPITGGYGGLDLWEHPPNGQGATAILLLNILKHFDVAGMDPFGIERAHIEAEATKLAYDARNRFVADPDYMTKLDHMMAPETAADLAALINPKKAMPASVPGTEAVHKDTIYITVVDKDRMCVSLIYSVFHSFGSGIASDKFDVLFQNRGAGFTLDKGHPNEAGGGKRPMHTIIPGLLKKNGSNYMPFGVMGGAYQSTGHARFVTNLNDFGMDVQSAIDGPRCFADNGTLKVETTYGPDVHAGLADLGHNVMIPEGPIGGAQAIALGDDGVLIGGSDPRKDGCALGY
;
A
#
# COMPACT_ATOMS: atom_id res chain seq x y z
N MET A 1 28.69 3.06 -2.19
CA MET A 1 28.75 4.55 -2.28
C MET A 1 28.22 4.95 -3.67
N ARG A 2 27.34 5.97 -3.72
CA ARG A 2 26.74 6.46 -4.98
C ARG A 2 27.82 6.93 -5.98
N ASP A 3 27.65 6.59 -7.25
CA ASP A 3 28.41 7.18 -8.35
C ASP A 3 27.80 8.55 -8.72
N PHE A 4 28.50 9.63 -8.39
CA PHE A 4 28.02 11.01 -8.64
C PHE A 4 28.05 11.42 -10.11
N GLN A 5 28.58 10.60 -11.01
CA GLN A 5 28.51 10.84 -12.47
C GLN A 5 27.22 10.29 -13.08
N LYS A 6 26.49 9.43 -12.34
CA LYS A 6 25.17 8.92 -12.76
C LYS A 6 24.05 9.79 -12.19
N GLN A 7 23.02 10.00 -13.00
CA GLN A 7 21.78 10.62 -12.51
C GLN A 7 21.15 9.76 -11.41
N GLY A 8 20.51 10.40 -10.42
CA GLY A 8 19.83 9.71 -9.34
C GLY A 8 19.75 10.56 -8.07
N ARG A 9 19.12 10.00 -7.02
CA ARG A 9 19.03 10.64 -5.71
C ARG A 9 20.11 10.10 -4.78
N SER A 10 20.58 10.94 -3.84
CA SER A 10 21.37 10.49 -2.70
C SER A 10 20.42 10.12 -1.58
N ALA A 11 20.80 9.17 -0.72
CA ALA A 11 20.16 9.00 0.56
C ALA A 11 20.23 10.30 1.39
N VAL A 12 19.22 10.56 2.20
CA VAL A 12 19.13 11.72 3.10
C VAL A 12 19.55 11.29 4.49
N PHE A 13 20.35 12.11 5.16
CA PHE A 13 20.84 11.86 6.51
C PHE A 13 20.27 12.88 7.48
N ALA A 14 19.83 12.43 8.68
CA ALA A 14 19.29 13.28 9.74
C ALA A 14 19.60 12.68 11.13
N THR A 15 19.48 13.48 12.18
CA THR A 15 19.79 13.06 13.55
C THR A 15 18.58 13.05 14.48
N ASN A 16 17.56 13.89 14.23
CA ASN A 16 16.43 14.05 15.15
C ASN A 16 15.20 13.28 14.67
N GLY A 17 14.76 13.54 13.45
CA GLY A 17 13.57 12.89 12.91
C GLY A 17 13.57 12.90 11.39
N MET A 18 12.80 11.98 10.79
CA MET A 18 12.74 11.84 9.34
C MET A 18 11.39 11.29 8.89
N CYS A 19 10.95 11.75 7.72
CA CYS A 19 9.83 11.18 6.97
C CYS A 19 10.28 10.85 5.55
N ALA A 20 9.82 9.70 5.02
CA ALA A 20 9.93 9.37 3.60
C ALA A 20 8.54 8.97 3.05
N THR A 21 8.13 9.60 1.94
CA THR A 21 6.81 9.37 1.33
C THR A 21 6.77 9.81 -0.14
N SER A 22 5.64 9.55 -0.82
CA SER A 22 5.45 9.74 -2.27
C SER A 22 5.26 11.20 -2.73
N HIS A 23 4.98 12.15 -1.80
CA HIS A 23 4.77 13.55 -2.15
C HIS A 23 5.56 14.51 -1.24
N PRO A 24 6.29 15.51 -1.78
CA PRO A 24 7.19 16.36 -0.98
C PRO A 24 6.45 17.21 0.05
N LEU A 25 5.21 17.63 -0.24
CA LEU A 25 4.41 18.42 0.68
C LEU A 25 4.02 17.60 1.93
N ALA A 26 3.71 16.31 1.76
CA ALA A 26 3.41 15.41 2.87
C ALA A 26 4.67 15.14 3.73
N ALA A 27 5.84 14.95 3.10
CA ALA A 27 7.10 14.84 3.83
C ALA A 27 7.40 16.10 4.67
N LYS A 28 7.23 17.28 4.05
CA LYS A 28 7.40 18.57 4.73
C LYS A 28 6.46 18.71 5.94
N VAL A 29 5.19 18.39 5.78
CA VAL A 29 4.20 18.47 6.86
C VAL A 29 4.53 17.49 7.99
N ALA A 30 4.93 16.26 7.66
CA ALA A 30 5.34 15.29 8.69
C ALA A 30 6.54 15.79 9.51
N VAL A 31 7.57 16.35 8.85
CA VAL A 31 8.72 16.95 9.57
C VAL A 31 8.29 18.13 10.43
N GLN A 32 7.41 19.01 9.94
CA GLN A 32 6.89 20.12 10.74
C GLN A 32 6.15 19.65 12.01
N MET A 33 5.41 18.53 11.92
CA MET A 33 4.75 17.94 13.10
C MET A 33 5.78 17.44 14.13
N LEU A 34 6.88 16.82 13.67
CA LEU A 34 7.98 16.42 14.56
C LEU A 34 8.66 17.62 15.22
N GLU A 35 8.98 18.66 14.44
CA GLU A 35 9.59 19.92 14.95
C GLU A 35 8.67 20.66 15.92
N ALA A 36 7.34 20.57 15.74
CA ALA A 36 6.36 21.14 16.67
C ALA A 36 6.22 20.34 17.99
N GLY A 37 7.01 19.27 18.16
CA GLY A 37 7.02 18.45 19.36
C GLY A 37 6.09 17.25 19.33
N GLY A 38 5.50 16.94 18.17
CA GLY A 38 4.80 15.68 17.89
C GLY A 38 5.73 14.49 17.84
N ASN A 39 5.16 13.30 17.78
CA ASN A 39 5.90 12.06 17.58
C ASN A 39 5.65 11.47 16.16
N ALA A 40 6.23 10.30 15.89
CA ALA A 40 6.12 9.65 14.58
C ALA A 40 4.67 9.34 14.18
N VAL A 41 3.77 9.07 15.14
CA VAL A 41 2.34 8.83 14.86
C VAL A 41 1.63 10.10 14.43
N ASP A 42 1.82 11.23 15.16
CA ASP A 42 1.22 12.52 14.76
C ASP A 42 1.67 12.91 13.35
N ALA A 43 2.96 12.75 13.07
CA ALA A 43 3.56 13.08 11.79
C ALA A 43 3.08 12.18 10.65
N ALA A 44 2.97 10.86 10.89
CA ALA A 44 2.48 9.90 9.91
C ALA A 44 1.00 10.15 9.56
N ILE A 45 0.14 10.43 10.55
CA ILE A 45 -1.27 10.78 10.31
C ILE A 45 -1.36 12.08 9.50
N ALA A 46 -0.62 13.13 9.89
CA ALA A 46 -0.66 14.40 9.18
C ALA A 46 -0.23 14.29 7.72
N GLY A 47 0.85 13.55 7.46
CA GLY A 47 1.32 13.27 6.11
C GLY A 47 0.34 12.40 5.32
N ALA A 48 -0.15 11.30 5.92
CA ALA A 48 -1.07 10.37 5.25
C ALA A 48 -2.39 11.03 4.85
N VAL A 49 -3.01 11.79 5.75
CA VAL A 49 -4.28 12.49 5.45
C VAL A 49 -4.08 13.57 4.37
N LEU A 50 -2.95 14.29 4.42
CA LEU A 50 -2.62 15.25 3.36
C LEU A 50 -2.38 14.57 2.00
N LEU A 51 -1.82 13.36 1.98
CA LEU A 51 -1.68 12.58 0.73
C LEU A 51 -3.03 12.29 0.08
N GLY A 52 -4.12 12.13 0.84
CA GLY A 52 -5.47 12.02 0.29
C GLY A 52 -5.95 13.25 -0.48
N ILE A 53 -5.32 14.43 -0.24
CA ILE A 53 -5.57 15.65 -1.01
C ILE A 53 -4.55 15.82 -2.16
N CYS A 54 -3.30 15.43 -1.94
CA CYS A 54 -2.24 15.54 -2.95
C CYS A 54 -2.32 14.46 -4.04
N GLU A 55 -2.72 13.25 -3.67
CA GLU A 55 -2.76 12.04 -4.52
C GLU A 55 -4.15 11.36 -4.42
N PRO A 56 -5.27 12.05 -4.70
CA PRO A 56 -6.62 11.54 -4.45
C PRO A 56 -6.98 10.33 -5.31
N GLN A 57 -6.27 10.09 -6.42
CA GLN A 57 -6.41 8.88 -7.22
C GLN A 57 -5.84 7.64 -6.50
N MET A 58 -4.92 7.81 -5.55
CA MET A 58 -4.23 6.74 -4.84
C MET A 58 -4.87 6.39 -3.52
N THR A 59 -5.37 7.41 -2.81
CA THR A 59 -5.79 7.31 -1.41
C THR A 59 -6.79 8.41 -1.03
N GLY A 60 -7.45 8.26 0.11
CA GLY A 60 -8.43 9.23 0.63
C GLY A 60 -9.20 8.69 1.83
N ILE A 61 -9.91 9.56 2.55
CA ILE A 61 -10.66 9.20 3.77
C ILE A 61 -11.75 8.12 3.55
N GLY A 62 -12.11 7.82 2.30
CA GLY A 62 -12.97 6.70 1.93
C GLY A 62 -12.22 5.39 1.67
N GLY A 63 -10.97 5.25 2.11
CA GLY A 63 -10.11 4.09 1.95
C GLY A 63 -9.80 3.35 3.24
N ASP A 64 -8.78 2.47 3.15
CA ASP A 64 -8.27 1.64 4.24
C ASP A 64 -6.81 1.97 4.57
N CYS A 65 -6.38 1.64 5.81
CA CYS A 65 -4.99 1.77 6.18
C CYS A 65 -4.50 0.58 7.02
N PHE A 66 -3.22 0.20 6.84
CA PHE A 66 -2.52 -0.71 7.73
C PHE A 66 -1.27 -0.03 8.29
N VAL A 67 -0.96 -0.37 9.53
CA VAL A 67 0.19 0.21 10.23
C VAL A 67 0.99 -0.86 10.95
N LEU A 68 2.31 -0.78 10.82
CA LEU A 68 3.26 -1.36 11.78
C LEU A 68 3.95 -0.21 12.50
N LEU A 69 4.08 -0.32 13.80
CA LEU A 69 4.84 0.65 14.57
C LEU A 69 5.64 -0.03 15.69
N THR A 70 6.73 0.62 16.09
CA THR A 70 7.50 0.24 17.27
C THR A 70 7.52 1.43 18.22
N PRO A 71 6.96 1.28 19.45
CA PRO A 71 7.01 2.35 20.44
C PRO A 71 8.44 2.70 20.87
N PRO A 72 8.68 3.91 21.38
CA PRO A 72 10.02 4.32 21.81
C PRO A 72 10.56 3.42 22.92
N GLY A 73 11.80 2.96 22.76
CA GLY A 73 12.49 2.13 23.77
C GLY A 73 11.94 0.71 23.91
N GLU A 74 11.08 0.28 22.99
CA GLU A 74 10.51 -1.06 22.97
C GLU A 74 10.93 -1.82 21.71
N ASP A 75 11.15 -3.15 21.85
CA ASP A 75 11.40 -4.03 20.72
C ASP A 75 10.13 -4.67 20.15
N ARG A 76 8.95 -4.46 20.76
CA ARG A 76 7.70 -5.00 20.24
C ARG A 76 7.26 -4.28 18.97
N VAL A 77 6.71 -5.03 18.03
CA VAL A 77 6.03 -4.48 16.86
C VAL A 77 4.53 -4.54 17.10
N VAL A 78 3.87 -3.41 16.91
CA VAL A 78 2.41 -3.27 16.99
C VAL A 78 1.87 -3.23 15.57
N ALA A 79 0.86 -4.04 15.27
CA ALA A 79 0.16 -4.03 13.99
C ALA A 79 -1.28 -3.54 14.18
N LEU A 80 -1.70 -2.54 13.41
CA LEU A 80 -3.08 -2.06 13.36
C LEU A 80 -3.70 -2.34 12.00
N ASN A 81 -4.81 -3.07 12.01
CA ASN A 81 -5.65 -3.33 10.85
C ASN A 81 -6.78 -2.29 10.80
N GLY A 82 -6.64 -1.32 9.93
CA GLY A 82 -7.67 -0.32 9.60
C GLY A 82 -8.33 -0.62 8.24
N SER A 83 -8.54 -1.89 7.89
CA SER A 83 -9.36 -2.27 6.74
C SER A 83 -10.82 -2.48 7.15
N GLY A 84 -11.72 -1.93 6.34
CA GLY A 84 -13.15 -2.09 6.59
C GLY A 84 -13.70 -3.44 6.14
N ARG A 85 -14.84 -3.80 6.71
CA ARG A 85 -15.58 -5.01 6.36
C ARG A 85 -16.58 -4.71 5.22
N ALA A 86 -16.94 -5.74 4.47
CA ALA A 86 -18.05 -5.65 3.53
C ALA A 86 -19.36 -5.35 4.28
N PRO A 87 -20.31 -4.60 3.67
CA PRO A 87 -21.60 -4.37 4.30
C PRO A 87 -22.32 -5.69 4.60
N ALA A 88 -23.05 -5.76 5.70
CA ALA A 88 -23.70 -6.99 6.16
C ALA A 88 -24.62 -7.61 5.10
N GLY A 89 -25.19 -6.79 4.22
CA GLY A 89 -26.08 -7.23 3.14
C GLY A 89 -25.37 -7.81 1.89
N LEU A 90 -24.03 -7.83 1.84
CA LEU A 90 -23.30 -8.39 0.69
C LEU A 90 -23.44 -9.92 0.65
N ASP A 91 -23.92 -10.47 -0.47
CA ASP A 91 -24.09 -11.90 -0.69
C ASP A 91 -23.55 -12.31 -2.07
N ALA A 92 -22.54 -13.21 -2.08
CA ALA A 92 -21.95 -13.73 -3.30
C ALA A 92 -22.96 -14.47 -4.19
N ASN A 93 -23.99 -15.11 -3.63
CA ASN A 93 -25.03 -15.78 -4.44
C ASN A 93 -25.82 -14.76 -5.24
N LEU A 94 -26.21 -13.62 -4.64
CA LEU A 94 -26.91 -12.57 -5.35
C LEU A 94 -26.07 -11.98 -6.49
N LEU A 95 -24.74 -11.89 -6.31
CA LEU A 95 -23.83 -11.44 -7.38
C LEU A 95 -23.75 -12.46 -8.50
N ARG A 96 -23.63 -13.74 -8.17
CA ARG A 96 -23.65 -14.86 -9.17
C ARG A 96 -24.98 -14.93 -9.91
N ASP A 97 -26.11 -14.75 -9.24
CA ASP A 97 -27.44 -14.74 -9.85
C ASP A 97 -27.65 -13.57 -10.83
N LYS A 98 -26.93 -12.46 -10.61
CA LYS A 98 -26.79 -11.35 -11.59
C LYS A 98 -25.85 -11.67 -12.76
N GLY A 99 -25.28 -12.88 -12.83
CA GLY A 99 -24.33 -13.31 -13.87
C GLY A 99 -22.91 -12.81 -13.69
N MET A 100 -22.54 -12.30 -12.51
CA MET A 100 -21.18 -11.84 -12.24
C MET A 100 -20.27 -13.04 -11.98
N THR A 101 -19.07 -13.01 -12.58
CA THR A 101 -17.98 -13.99 -12.33
C THR A 101 -16.91 -13.43 -11.38
N THR A 102 -16.86 -12.12 -11.25
CA THR A 102 -15.97 -11.38 -10.32
C THR A 102 -16.75 -10.21 -9.71
N VAL A 103 -16.29 -9.70 -8.58
CA VAL A 103 -16.81 -8.44 -8.04
C VAL A 103 -16.32 -7.30 -8.94
N PRO A 104 -17.22 -6.45 -9.48
CA PRO A 104 -16.84 -5.40 -10.43
C PRO A 104 -15.96 -4.34 -9.76
N LEU A 105 -15.06 -3.70 -10.53
CA LEU A 105 -14.21 -2.62 -10.00
C LEU A 105 -14.98 -1.32 -9.71
N GLY A 106 -15.94 -0.99 -10.56
CA GLY A 106 -16.73 0.22 -10.49
C GLY A 106 -18.17 -0.08 -10.12
N GLY A 107 -18.50 0.00 -8.86
CA GLY A 107 -19.87 -0.25 -8.39
C GLY A 107 -19.91 -0.34 -6.86
N PRO A 108 -21.11 -0.19 -6.26
CA PRO A 108 -21.26 -0.26 -4.81
C PRO A 108 -20.95 -1.66 -4.24
N GLU A 109 -21.02 -2.72 -5.06
CA GLU A 109 -20.67 -4.09 -4.67
C GLU A 109 -19.19 -4.24 -4.28
N ALA A 110 -18.32 -3.39 -4.83
CA ALA A 110 -16.89 -3.36 -4.53
C ALA A 110 -16.55 -2.51 -3.30
N VAL A 111 -17.51 -1.72 -2.80
CA VAL A 111 -17.24 -0.81 -1.67
C VAL A 111 -17.32 -1.56 -0.35
N THR A 112 -16.21 -1.67 0.36
CA THR A 112 -16.19 -2.02 1.78
C THR A 112 -16.25 -0.75 2.62
N ILE A 113 -16.66 -0.86 3.88
CA ILE A 113 -16.75 0.30 4.76
C ILE A 113 -15.36 0.92 4.90
N PRO A 114 -15.16 2.23 4.67
CA PRO A 114 -13.85 2.87 4.82
C PRO A 114 -13.32 2.73 6.26
N GLY A 115 -12.16 2.13 6.44
CA GLY A 115 -11.61 1.87 7.80
C GLY A 115 -10.52 2.84 8.24
N ALA A 116 -9.95 3.63 7.32
CA ALA A 116 -8.78 4.45 7.60
C ALA A 116 -9.02 5.54 8.68
N VAL A 117 -10.18 6.19 8.67
CA VAL A 117 -10.49 7.26 9.64
C VAL A 117 -10.53 6.72 11.06
N ASP A 118 -11.14 5.55 11.29
CA ASP A 118 -11.13 4.90 12.60
C ASP A 118 -9.71 4.57 13.06
N ALA A 119 -8.89 4.02 12.16
CA ALA A 119 -7.48 3.74 12.44
C ALA A 119 -6.69 4.99 12.82
N PHE A 120 -6.87 6.11 12.12
CA PHE A 120 -6.20 7.37 12.46
C PHE A 120 -6.64 7.92 13.83
N CYS A 121 -7.95 7.85 14.12
CA CYS A 121 -8.47 8.26 15.42
C CYS A 121 -7.88 7.41 16.55
N ARG A 122 -7.85 6.08 16.37
CA ARG A 122 -7.31 5.13 17.34
C ARG A 122 -5.81 5.29 17.54
N LEU A 123 -5.03 5.37 16.47
CA LEU A 123 -3.58 5.63 16.55
C LEU A 123 -3.27 6.93 17.29
N SER A 124 -4.00 8.00 16.98
CA SER A 124 -3.81 9.30 17.64
C SER A 124 -4.13 9.22 19.13
N ALA A 125 -5.18 8.48 19.52
CA ALA A 125 -5.57 8.33 20.92
C ALA A 125 -4.58 7.46 21.71
N ASP A 126 -4.10 6.34 21.11
CA ASP A 126 -3.28 5.36 21.81
C ASP A 126 -1.78 5.71 21.82
N PHE A 127 -1.28 6.36 20.78
CA PHE A 127 0.15 6.63 20.58
C PHE A 127 0.49 8.07 20.19
N GLY A 128 -0.47 8.90 19.80
CA GLY A 128 -0.23 10.28 19.40
C GLY A 128 0.12 11.18 20.62
N LYS A 129 0.81 12.28 20.37
CA LYS A 129 1.25 13.24 21.38
C LYS A 129 0.56 14.59 21.26
N LEU A 130 0.34 15.07 20.04
CA LEU A 130 -0.31 16.36 19.76
C LEU A 130 -1.82 16.23 19.58
N GLY A 131 -2.29 15.01 19.29
CA GLY A 131 -3.68 14.71 19.10
C GLY A 131 -4.20 15.00 17.69
N LEU A 132 -5.34 14.39 17.38
CA LEU A 132 -5.93 14.33 16.04
C LEU A 132 -6.16 15.71 15.42
N LYS A 133 -6.61 16.70 16.22
CA LYS A 133 -6.85 18.07 15.73
C LYS A 133 -5.59 18.72 15.13
N ALA A 134 -4.44 18.53 15.78
CA ALA A 134 -3.19 19.07 15.30
C ALA A 134 -2.74 18.32 14.03
N SER A 135 -2.84 17.00 14.02
CA SER A 135 -2.44 16.17 12.87
C SER A 135 -3.30 16.41 11.62
N LEU A 136 -4.59 16.75 11.76
CA LEU A 136 -5.47 17.02 10.63
C LEU A 136 -5.38 18.45 10.09
N ALA A 137 -4.90 19.41 10.90
CA ALA A 137 -4.88 20.82 10.54
C ALA A 137 -4.17 21.14 9.20
N PRO A 138 -3.02 20.52 8.85
CA PRO A 138 -2.39 20.77 7.55
C PRO A 138 -3.25 20.29 6.37
N ALA A 139 -3.85 19.11 6.45
CA ALA A 139 -4.71 18.59 5.38
C ALA A 139 -5.96 19.46 5.18
N ILE A 140 -6.57 19.93 6.27
CA ILE A 140 -7.69 20.90 6.23
C ILE A 140 -7.25 22.18 5.50
N HIS A 141 -6.11 22.74 5.88
CA HIS A 141 -5.59 23.96 5.26
C HIS A 141 -5.40 23.79 3.73
N TYR A 142 -4.73 22.73 3.32
CA TYR A 142 -4.43 22.49 1.91
C TYR A 142 -5.65 22.06 1.10
N ALA A 143 -6.62 21.39 1.70
CA ALA A 143 -7.89 21.07 1.04
C ALA A 143 -8.69 22.33 0.70
N ASP A 144 -8.66 23.35 1.59
CA ASP A 144 -9.31 24.66 1.34
C ASP A 144 -8.53 25.53 0.35
N THR A 145 -7.23 25.72 0.62
CA THR A 145 -6.40 26.67 -0.16
C THR A 145 -5.92 26.10 -1.48
N GLY A 146 -5.84 24.79 -1.56
CA GLY A 146 -5.41 24.02 -2.72
C GLY A 146 -3.96 23.59 -2.68
N VAL A 147 -3.66 22.55 -3.47
CA VAL A 147 -2.33 21.99 -3.69
C VAL A 147 -1.97 22.08 -5.17
N PRO A 148 -0.72 22.43 -5.53
CA PRO A 148 -0.26 22.27 -6.90
C PRO A 148 -0.12 20.79 -7.23
N VAL A 149 -0.74 20.33 -8.30
CA VAL A 149 -0.65 18.93 -8.76
C VAL A 149 0.77 18.64 -9.22
N ALA A 150 1.38 17.60 -8.65
CA ALA A 150 2.75 17.21 -8.98
C ALA A 150 2.80 16.43 -10.32
N PRO A 151 3.95 16.35 -10.99
CA PRO A 151 4.07 15.74 -12.33
C PRO A 151 3.63 14.27 -12.40
N ARG A 152 4.06 13.45 -11.46
CA ARG A 152 3.67 12.04 -11.41
C ARG A 152 2.18 11.88 -11.06
N VAL A 153 1.69 12.69 -10.16
CA VAL A 153 0.25 12.73 -9.81
C VAL A 153 -0.59 13.06 -11.03
N ALA A 154 -0.21 14.08 -11.83
CA ALA A 154 -0.91 14.45 -13.05
C ALA A 154 -0.92 13.30 -14.08
N PHE A 155 0.19 12.60 -14.23
CA PHE A 155 0.30 11.43 -15.10
C PHE A 155 -0.65 10.30 -14.66
N ASP A 156 -0.60 9.88 -13.40
CA ASP A 156 -1.45 8.80 -12.88
C ASP A 156 -2.95 9.19 -12.90
N TRP A 157 -3.26 10.46 -12.61
CA TRP A 157 -4.63 10.98 -12.67
C TRP A 157 -5.23 10.87 -14.06
N ALA A 158 -4.46 11.28 -15.08
CA ALA A 158 -4.92 11.27 -16.47
C ALA A 158 -5.24 9.86 -16.98
N LEU A 159 -4.51 8.84 -16.53
CA LEU A 159 -4.74 7.44 -16.90
C LEU A 159 -6.02 6.84 -16.31
N SER A 160 -6.65 7.48 -15.33
CA SER A 160 -7.70 6.86 -14.51
C SER A 160 -9.01 7.65 -14.45
N THR A 161 -9.14 8.73 -15.23
CA THR A 161 -10.34 9.60 -15.23
C THR A 161 -11.63 8.88 -15.62
N ASP A 162 -11.53 7.82 -16.43
CA ASP A 162 -12.67 7.04 -16.90
C ASP A 162 -13.34 6.22 -15.77
N ALA A 163 -12.63 5.98 -14.68
CA ALA A 163 -13.19 5.33 -13.49
C ALA A 163 -14.20 6.23 -12.76
N LEU A 164 -14.06 7.55 -12.83
CA LEU A 164 -14.90 8.51 -12.11
C LEU A 164 -16.33 8.55 -12.64
N GLN A 165 -17.31 8.52 -11.72
CA GLN A 165 -18.75 8.46 -12.02
C GLN A 165 -19.51 9.59 -11.32
N GLY A 166 -20.58 10.09 -11.96
CA GLY A 166 -21.49 11.06 -11.35
C GLY A 166 -20.77 12.26 -10.72
N THR A 167 -21.11 12.58 -9.48
CA THR A 167 -20.56 13.70 -8.70
C THR A 167 -19.04 13.60 -8.49
N ALA A 168 -18.46 12.40 -8.50
CA ALA A 168 -17.02 12.26 -8.42
C ALA A 168 -16.28 12.93 -9.60
N ARG A 169 -16.91 13.01 -10.78
CA ARG A 169 -16.31 13.75 -11.92
C ARG A 169 -16.23 15.24 -11.65
N ASP A 170 -17.22 15.80 -10.99
CA ASP A 170 -17.26 17.24 -10.69
C ASP A 170 -16.25 17.57 -9.58
N ALA A 171 -16.09 16.67 -8.60
CA ALA A 171 -15.17 16.83 -7.47
C ALA A 171 -13.69 16.67 -7.86
N TYR A 172 -13.38 15.72 -8.77
CA TYR A 172 -12.00 15.32 -9.06
C TYR A 172 -11.49 15.71 -10.45
N LEU A 173 -12.29 16.40 -11.28
CA LEU A 173 -11.84 16.94 -12.57
C LEU A 173 -11.91 18.46 -12.57
N ILE A 174 -10.95 19.10 -13.22
CA ILE A 174 -10.96 20.55 -13.44
C ILE A 174 -11.52 20.82 -14.84
N ASN A 175 -12.68 21.46 -14.93
CA ASN A 175 -13.39 21.66 -16.19
C ASN A 175 -13.60 20.36 -16.99
N GLY A 176 -13.94 19.26 -16.28
CA GLY A 176 -14.22 17.95 -16.88
C GLY A 176 -12.98 17.18 -17.34
N LYS A 177 -11.77 17.61 -17.00
CA LYS A 177 -10.49 16.99 -17.40
C LYS A 177 -9.59 16.74 -16.20
N ALA A 178 -8.68 15.75 -16.33
CA ALA A 178 -7.59 15.58 -15.38
C ALA A 178 -6.80 16.87 -15.24
N PRO A 179 -6.41 17.27 -14.00
CA PRO A 179 -5.53 18.41 -13.82
C PRO A 179 -4.14 18.13 -14.39
N THR A 180 -3.51 19.17 -14.93
CA THR A 180 -2.13 19.12 -15.39
C THR A 180 -1.17 19.52 -14.26
N ALA A 181 0.11 19.14 -14.40
CA ALA A 181 1.13 19.52 -13.42
C ALA A 181 1.17 21.04 -13.20
N GLY A 182 1.19 21.45 -11.93
CA GLY A 182 1.16 22.84 -11.49
C GLY A 182 -0.25 23.46 -11.36
N GLN A 183 -1.29 22.86 -11.88
CA GLN A 183 -2.67 23.32 -11.60
C GLN A 183 -3.01 23.12 -10.12
N ILE A 184 -3.85 24.01 -9.60
CA ILE A 184 -4.27 23.97 -8.19
C ILE A 184 -5.53 23.12 -8.07
N PHE A 185 -5.42 22.03 -7.34
CA PHE A 185 -6.55 21.18 -6.93
C PHE A 185 -7.02 21.59 -5.52
N ARG A 186 -8.33 21.59 -5.29
CA ARG A 186 -8.99 21.89 -4.01
C ARG A 186 -10.05 20.86 -3.70
N ALA A 187 -10.24 20.60 -2.40
CA ALA A 187 -11.25 19.67 -1.89
C ALA A 187 -11.97 20.23 -0.65
N PRO A 188 -12.71 21.37 -0.78
CA PRO A 188 -13.31 22.06 0.37
C PRO A 188 -14.35 21.20 1.10
N SER A 189 -15.09 20.34 0.41
CA SER A 189 -16.05 19.41 1.04
C SER A 189 -15.32 18.42 1.95
N GLN A 190 -14.15 17.90 1.54
CA GLN A 190 -13.34 17.04 2.39
C GLN A 190 -12.70 17.81 3.56
N ALA A 191 -12.35 19.09 3.36
CA ALA A 191 -11.91 19.93 4.47
C ALA A 191 -12.97 20.06 5.55
N ASP A 192 -14.26 20.15 5.19
CA ASP A 192 -15.37 20.14 6.15
C ASP A 192 -15.45 18.84 6.93
N VAL A 193 -15.38 17.69 6.25
CA VAL A 193 -15.33 16.36 6.91
C VAL A 193 -14.16 16.27 7.87
N LEU A 194 -12.96 16.68 7.45
CA LEU A 194 -11.76 16.65 8.31
C LEU A 194 -11.88 17.56 9.53
N ARG A 195 -12.53 18.74 9.41
CA ARG A 195 -12.84 19.61 10.56
C ARG A 195 -13.79 18.94 11.55
N ARG A 196 -14.82 18.27 11.05
CA ARG A 196 -15.78 17.53 11.88
C ARG A 196 -15.07 16.41 12.64
N ILE A 197 -14.21 15.63 11.97
CA ILE A 197 -13.38 14.60 12.60
C ILE A 197 -12.42 15.21 13.64
N ALA A 198 -11.77 16.32 13.33
CA ALA A 198 -10.85 17.02 14.25
C ALA A 198 -11.53 17.51 15.54
N MET A 199 -12.83 17.78 15.50
CA MET A 199 -13.62 18.25 16.64
C MET A 199 -14.30 17.14 17.42
N ASN A 200 -14.82 16.13 16.73
CA ASN A 200 -15.73 15.14 17.31
C ASN A 200 -15.23 13.70 17.18
N GLY A 201 -14.01 13.46 16.64
CA GLY A 201 -13.46 12.13 16.49
C GLY A 201 -14.16 11.29 15.42
N ARG A 202 -14.11 9.97 15.61
CA ARG A 202 -14.61 8.98 14.65
C ARG A 202 -16.12 9.07 14.37
N GLU A 203 -16.90 9.43 15.39
CA GLU A 203 -18.37 9.54 15.29
C GLU A 203 -18.78 10.54 14.20
N ALA A 204 -17.99 11.60 14.00
CA ALA A 204 -18.26 12.59 12.96
C ALA A 204 -18.17 12.04 11.51
N PHE A 205 -17.53 10.89 11.31
CA PHE A 205 -17.41 10.25 10.02
C PHE A 205 -18.34 9.04 9.86
N TYR A 206 -18.47 8.23 10.91
CA TYR A 206 -19.22 6.97 10.85
C TYR A 206 -20.68 7.08 11.31
N GLU A 207 -21.07 8.22 11.85
CA GLU A 207 -22.42 8.50 12.32
C GLU A 207 -22.89 9.88 11.84
N GLY A 208 -24.22 10.13 11.87
CA GLY A 208 -24.83 11.39 11.45
C GLY A 208 -24.65 11.73 9.99
N GLU A 209 -24.56 13.01 9.68
CA GLU A 209 -24.71 13.57 8.34
C GLU A 209 -23.70 13.04 7.31
N VAL A 210 -22.45 12.80 7.69
CA VAL A 210 -21.42 12.28 6.77
C VAL A 210 -21.72 10.81 6.42
N ALA A 211 -22.05 9.99 7.41
CA ALA A 211 -22.44 8.59 7.17
C ALA A 211 -23.75 8.48 6.37
N GLU A 212 -24.73 9.34 6.66
CA GLU A 212 -26.00 9.41 5.93
C GLU A 212 -25.78 9.73 4.45
N ASP A 213 -24.94 10.69 4.12
CA ASP A 213 -24.57 11.05 2.75
C ASP A 213 -23.85 9.88 2.04
N MET A 214 -22.90 9.24 2.71
CA MET A 214 -22.19 8.08 2.15
C MET A 214 -23.13 6.91 1.85
N VAL A 215 -23.99 6.55 2.80
CA VAL A 215 -24.98 5.46 2.64
C VAL A 215 -25.99 5.79 1.54
N ALA A 216 -26.47 7.03 1.48
CA ALA A 216 -27.41 7.47 0.44
C ALA A 216 -26.79 7.38 -0.96
N ALA A 217 -25.56 7.84 -1.14
CA ALA A 217 -24.86 7.80 -2.42
C ALA A 217 -24.62 6.37 -2.93
N LEU A 218 -24.28 5.44 -2.03
CA LEU A 218 -24.08 4.03 -2.36
C LEU A 218 -25.41 3.33 -2.69
N ASN A 219 -26.45 3.55 -1.88
CA ASN A 219 -27.76 2.92 -2.06
C ASN A 219 -28.51 3.44 -3.30
N ALA A 220 -28.31 4.72 -3.67
CA ALA A 220 -28.83 5.27 -4.93
C ALA A 220 -28.29 4.54 -6.16
N ARG A 221 -27.18 3.81 -6.04
CA ARG A 221 -26.56 2.99 -7.09
C ARG A 221 -26.80 1.49 -6.90
N GLY A 222 -27.71 1.10 -6.01
CA GLY A 222 -28.07 -0.29 -5.74
C GLY A 222 -27.17 -0.99 -4.71
N GLY A 223 -26.41 -0.23 -3.92
CA GLY A 223 -25.66 -0.74 -2.77
C GLY A 223 -26.56 -1.26 -1.66
N VAL A 224 -26.00 -2.06 -0.76
CA VAL A 224 -26.70 -2.68 0.38
C VAL A 224 -26.17 -2.16 1.72
N HIS A 225 -25.47 -1.04 1.70
CA HIS A 225 -24.85 -0.42 2.86
C HIS A 225 -25.89 0.17 3.81
N THR A 226 -25.63 0.07 5.11
CA THR A 226 -26.50 0.62 6.16
C THR A 226 -25.71 1.53 7.10
N LEU A 227 -26.37 2.42 7.80
CA LEU A 227 -25.75 3.24 8.86
C LEU A 227 -25.13 2.37 9.95
N ALA A 228 -25.72 1.20 10.25
CA ALA A 228 -25.17 0.26 11.22
C ALA A 228 -23.83 -0.33 10.76
N ASP A 229 -23.63 -0.59 9.47
CA ASP A 229 -22.34 -1.03 8.93
C ASP A 229 -21.24 0.00 9.18
N PHE A 230 -21.55 1.29 8.99
CA PHE A 230 -20.63 2.39 9.24
C PHE A 230 -20.36 2.56 10.74
N ALA A 231 -21.40 2.65 11.57
CA ALA A 231 -21.25 2.81 13.02
C ALA A 231 -20.43 1.68 13.68
N ASN A 232 -20.56 0.45 13.18
CA ASN A 232 -19.84 -0.73 13.66
C ASN A 232 -18.41 -0.87 13.08
N CYS A 233 -17.97 0.04 12.19
CA CYS A 233 -16.61 0.00 11.67
C CYS A 233 -15.60 0.20 12.80
N ALA A 234 -14.66 -0.73 12.94
CA ALA A 234 -13.61 -0.67 13.95
C ALA A 234 -12.29 -1.24 13.42
N SER A 235 -11.22 -0.51 13.65
CA SER A 235 -9.86 -1.00 13.46
C SER A 235 -9.46 -1.94 14.61
N GLU A 236 -8.52 -2.85 14.33
CA GLU A 236 -8.14 -3.90 15.29
C GLU A 236 -6.62 -3.99 15.40
N TYR A 237 -6.11 -4.07 16.63
CA TYR A 237 -4.72 -4.48 16.85
C TYR A 237 -4.60 -5.99 16.65
N THR A 238 -3.60 -6.39 15.86
CA THR A 238 -3.35 -7.78 15.50
C THR A 238 -1.91 -8.17 15.84
N ALA A 239 -1.64 -9.47 15.96
CA ALA A 239 -0.27 -9.95 16.11
C ALA A 239 0.44 -9.90 14.73
N PRO A 240 1.54 -9.15 14.57
CA PRO A 240 2.29 -9.15 13.32
C PRO A 240 2.93 -10.52 13.07
N ILE A 241 3.20 -10.82 11.79
CA ILE A 241 3.93 -12.03 11.38
C ILE A 241 5.38 -11.68 11.03
N THR A 242 6.28 -12.63 11.13
CA THR A 242 7.70 -12.41 10.84
C THR A 242 8.34 -13.58 10.12
N GLY A 243 9.35 -13.28 9.29
CA GLY A 243 10.21 -14.27 8.64
C GLY A 243 11.64 -13.76 8.52
N GLY A 244 12.62 -14.58 8.91
CA GLY A 244 14.03 -14.22 8.83
C GLY A 244 14.57 -14.34 7.41
N TYR A 245 15.53 -13.50 6.99
CA TYR A 245 16.30 -13.61 5.74
C TYR A 245 17.69 -12.99 5.92
N GLY A 246 18.75 -13.80 5.78
CA GLY A 246 20.13 -13.31 5.75
C GLY A 246 20.57 -12.49 6.98
N GLY A 247 20.00 -12.76 8.16
CA GLY A 247 20.28 -12.00 9.40
C GLY A 247 19.36 -10.78 9.62
N LEU A 248 18.40 -10.57 8.73
CA LEU A 248 17.30 -9.62 8.89
C LEU A 248 16.02 -10.38 9.22
N ASP A 249 15.19 -9.83 10.11
CA ASP A 249 13.84 -10.29 10.38
C ASP A 249 12.85 -9.32 9.72
N LEU A 250 12.12 -9.81 8.71
CA LEU A 250 11.03 -9.06 8.08
C LEU A 250 9.76 -9.22 8.89
N TRP A 251 9.23 -8.12 9.37
CA TRP A 251 7.93 -8.03 10.05
C TRP A 251 6.89 -7.48 9.08
N GLU A 252 5.76 -8.16 9.01
CA GLU A 252 4.67 -7.86 8.09
C GLU A 252 3.33 -7.83 8.80
N HIS A 253 2.36 -7.13 8.19
CA HIS A 253 0.98 -7.19 8.63
C HIS A 253 0.39 -8.58 8.33
N PRO A 254 -0.33 -9.22 9.29
CA PRO A 254 -0.93 -10.54 9.08
C PRO A 254 -2.09 -10.48 8.08
N PRO A 255 -2.68 -11.62 7.67
CA PRO A 255 -3.95 -11.65 6.96
C PRO A 255 -5.03 -10.80 7.66
N ASN A 256 -5.94 -10.18 6.96
CA ASN A 256 -6.26 -10.23 5.52
C ASN A 256 -5.24 -9.57 4.57
N GLY A 257 -4.17 -8.94 5.07
CA GLY A 257 -3.04 -8.43 4.27
C GLY A 257 -2.22 -9.55 3.62
N GLN A 258 -1.50 -9.22 2.55
CA GLN A 258 -0.66 -10.18 1.83
C GLN A 258 0.78 -10.29 2.37
N GLY A 259 1.06 -9.90 3.63
CA GLY A 259 2.39 -9.95 4.23
C GLY A 259 3.00 -11.37 4.23
N ALA A 260 2.18 -12.40 4.48
CA ALA A 260 2.61 -13.80 4.41
C ALA A 260 3.17 -14.18 3.03
N THR A 261 2.71 -13.52 1.95
CA THR A 261 3.22 -13.74 0.59
C THR A 261 4.65 -13.23 0.42
N ALA A 262 4.98 -12.07 1.03
CA ALA A 262 6.34 -11.53 1.01
C ALA A 262 7.32 -12.45 1.76
N ILE A 263 6.90 -12.98 2.92
CA ILE A 263 7.68 -13.92 3.71
C ILE A 263 7.87 -15.25 2.96
N LEU A 264 6.81 -15.81 2.37
CA LEU A 264 6.89 -17.03 1.57
C LEU A 264 7.85 -16.84 0.39
N LEU A 265 7.76 -15.71 -0.32
CA LEU A 265 8.64 -15.40 -1.44
C LEU A 265 10.11 -15.37 -1.01
N LEU A 266 10.44 -14.69 0.08
CA LEU A 266 11.79 -14.71 0.65
C LEU A 266 12.22 -16.12 1.06
N ASN A 267 11.33 -16.91 1.66
CA ASN A 267 11.63 -18.29 2.03
C ASN A 267 11.92 -19.17 0.81
N ILE A 268 11.22 -18.97 -0.32
CA ILE A 268 11.55 -19.66 -1.60
C ILE A 268 12.94 -19.22 -2.09
N LEU A 269 13.24 -17.91 -2.07
CA LEU A 269 14.52 -17.38 -2.56
C LEU A 269 15.73 -17.87 -1.75
N LYS A 270 15.59 -18.25 -0.48
CA LYS A 270 16.67 -18.87 0.32
C LYS A 270 17.26 -20.15 -0.27
N HIS A 271 16.52 -20.84 -1.14
CA HIS A 271 16.97 -22.07 -1.78
C HIS A 271 17.84 -21.81 -3.02
N PHE A 272 18.12 -20.54 -3.35
CA PHE A 272 18.97 -20.13 -4.48
C PHE A 272 20.13 -19.27 -3.99
N ASP A 273 21.27 -19.34 -4.69
CA ASP A 273 22.42 -18.47 -4.41
C ASP A 273 22.21 -17.07 -5.02
N VAL A 274 21.24 -16.32 -4.46
CA VAL A 274 20.89 -14.97 -4.96
C VAL A 274 22.10 -14.02 -4.89
N ALA A 275 22.91 -14.12 -3.86
CA ALA A 275 24.09 -13.27 -3.68
C ALA A 275 25.17 -13.49 -4.76
N GLY A 276 25.23 -14.67 -5.35
CA GLY A 276 26.15 -15.02 -6.45
C GLY A 276 25.67 -14.56 -7.83
N MET A 277 24.43 -14.05 -7.96
CA MET A 277 23.87 -13.59 -9.24
C MET A 277 24.25 -12.13 -9.52
N ASP A 278 24.17 -11.73 -10.81
CA ASP A 278 24.16 -10.30 -11.15
C ASP A 278 22.87 -9.67 -10.60
N PRO A 279 22.96 -8.60 -9.76
CA PRO A 279 21.81 -7.96 -9.12
C PRO A 279 20.75 -7.46 -10.11
N PHE A 280 21.12 -7.21 -11.35
CA PHE A 280 20.22 -6.74 -12.41
C PHE A 280 20.26 -7.63 -13.65
N GLY A 281 20.72 -8.88 -13.49
CA GLY A 281 20.86 -9.88 -14.56
C GLY A 281 19.60 -10.72 -14.81
N ILE A 282 19.68 -11.50 -15.88
CA ILE A 282 18.61 -12.39 -16.36
C ILE A 282 18.27 -13.44 -15.29
N GLU A 283 19.28 -14.08 -14.71
CA GLU A 283 19.10 -15.19 -13.77
C GLU A 283 18.29 -14.77 -12.55
N ARG A 284 18.69 -13.66 -11.89
CA ARG A 284 17.97 -13.11 -10.76
C ARG A 284 16.52 -12.74 -11.11
N ALA A 285 16.32 -12.00 -12.22
CA ALA A 285 14.99 -11.59 -12.63
C ALA A 285 14.08 -12.79 -12.93
N HIS A 286 14.64 -13.86 -13.53
CA HIS A 286 13.93 -15.11 -13.78
C HIS A 286 13.53 -15.82 -12.48
N ILE A 287 14.48 -16.04 -11.56
CA ILE A 287 14.21 -16.73 -10.28
C ILE A 287 13.19 -15.95 -9.43
N GLU A 288 13.31 -14.63 -9.35
CA GLU A 288 12.32 -13.77 -8.67
C GLU A 288 10.93 -13.88 -9.32
N ALA A 289 10.85 -13.89 -10.65
CA ALA A 289 9.58 -14.04 -11.36
C ALA A 289 8.92 -15.40 -11.10
N GLU A 290 9.70 -16.49 -11.11
CA GLU A 290 9.20 -17.84 -10.84
C GLU A 290 8.76 -18.00 -9.38
N ALA A 291 9.56 -17.52 -8.42
CA ALA A 291 9.21 -17.48 -7.00
C ALA A 291 7.93 -16.66 -6.76
N THR A 292 7.79 -15.52 -7.47
CA THR A 292 6.58 -14.68 -7.44
C THR A 292 5.35 -15.48 -7.88
N LYS A 293 5.40 -16.19 -9.02
CA LYS A 293 4.27 -16.99 -9.52
C LYS A 293 3.77 -17.98 -8.47
N LEU A 294 4.70 -18.67 -7.79
CA LEU A 294 4.37 -19.69 -6.78
C LEU A 294 3.81 -19.07 -5.49
N ALA A 295 4.44 -18.00 -4.98
CA ALA A 295 3.97 -17.32 -3.79
C ALA A 295 2.58 -16.68 -4.00
N TYR A 296 2.31 -16.18 -5.20
CA TYR A 296 1.01 -15.58 -5.54
C TYR A 296 -0.07 -16.64 -5.81
N ASP A 297 0.28 -17.81 -6.31
CA ASP A 297 -0.66 -18.95 -6.36
C ASP A 297 -1.11 -19.32 -4.93
N ALA A 298 -0.17 -19.46 -3.99
CA ALA A 298 -0.50 -19.71 -2.58
C ALA A 298 -1.34 -18.58 -1.97
N ARG A 299 -0.98 -17.31 -2.24
CA ARG A 299 -1.77 -16.14 -1.81
C ARG A 299 -3.22 -16.23 -2.29
N ASN A 300 -3.40 -16.46 -3.58
CA ASN A 300 -4.72 -16.48 -4.20
C ASN A 300 -5.60 -17.60 -3.68
N ARG A 301 -5.01 -18.73 -3.25
CA ARG A 301 -5.75 -19.85 -2.66
C ARG A 301 -6.07 -19.68 -1.20
N PHE A 302 -5.24 -18.96 -0.43
CA PHE A 302 -5.31 -19.05 1.02
C PHE A 302 -5.56 -17.73 1.73
N VAL A 303 -5.03 -16.59 1.23
CA VAL A 303 -5.16 -15.31 1.95
C VAL A 303 -6.60 -14.79 1.90
N ALA A 304 -7.15 -14.56 3.07
CA ALA A 304 -8.52 -14.14 3.29
C ALA A 304 -8.65 -13.39 4.63
N ASP A 305 -9.86 -13.03 5.01
CA ASP A 305 -10.19 -12.60 6.38
C ASP A 305 -9.64 -13.62 7.40
N PRO A 306 -9.00 -13.19 8.49
CA PRO A 306 -8.43 -14.08 9.50
C PRO A 306 -9.38 -15.19 9.98
N ASP A 307 -10.68 -14.88 10.12
CA ASP A 307 -11.69 -15.83 10.57
C ASP A 307 -11.93 -16.98 9.58
N TYR A 308 -11.48 -16.84 8.34
CA TYR A 308 -11.66 -17.82 7.25
C TYR A 308 -10.34 -18.39 6.74
N MET A 309 -9.20 -17.80 7.11
CA MET A 309 -7.88 -18.28 6.68
C MET A 309 -7.34 -19.38 7.59
N THR A 310 -7.29 -20.61 7.10
CA THR A 310 -6.85 -21.79 7.86
C THR A 310 -5.46 -22.30 7.50
N LYS A 311 -4.74 -21.65 6.56
CA LYS A 311 -3.47 -22.13 5.98
C LYS A 311 -2.29 -21.18 6.17
N LEU A 312 -2.36 -20.26 7.14
CA LEU A 312 -1.25 -19.33 7.40
C LEU A 312 0.03 -20.07 7.77
N ASP A 313 -0.04 -21.00 8.74
CA ASP A 313 1.13 -21.77 9.18
C ASP A 313 1.74 -22.58 8.04
N HIS A 314 0.90 -23.16 7.16
CA HIS A 314 1.34 -23.88 5.98
C HIS A 314 2.07 -22.94 5.00
N MET A 315 1.54 -21.74 4.71
CA MET A 315 2.24 -20.75 3.86
C MET A 315 3.59 -20.33 4.44
N MET A 316 3.69 -20.25 5.77
CA MET A 316 4.89 -19.80 6.47
C MET A 316 5.91 -20.91 6.70
N ALA A 317 5.54 -22.19 6.51
CA ALA A 317 6.37 -23.34 6.80
C ALA A 317 7.59 -23.41 5.86
N PRO A 318 8.80 -23.69 6.40
CA PRO A 318 10.01 -23.87 5.58
C PRO A 318 9.88 -25.00 4.54
N GLU A 319 9.18 -26.08 4.89
CA GLU A 319 8.94 -27.22 4.03
C GLU A 319 8.14 -26.81 2.78
N THR A 320 7.10 -26.00 2.94
CA THR A 320 6.31 -25.45 1.83
C THR A 320 7.19 -24.64 0.88
N ALA A 321 8.07 -23.81 1.42
CA ALA A 321 9.00 -23.03 0.62
C ALA A 321 10.01 -23.90 -0.15
N ALA A 322 10.51 -24.97 0.49
CA ALA A 322 11.43 -25.94 -0.15
C ALA A 322 10.73 -26.69 -1.30
N ASP A 323 9.51 -27.17 -1.08
CA ASP A 323 8.73 -27.87 -2.11
C ASP A 323 8.43 -26.95 -3.31
N LEU A 324 8.09 -25.68 -3.05
CA LEU A 324 7.85 -24.69 -4.09
C LEU A 324 9.14 -24.33 -4.84
N ALA A 325 10.25 -24.15 -4.15
CA ALA A 325 11.55 -23.86 -4.77
C ALA A 325 11.99 -24.99 -5.71
N ALA A 326 11.72 -26.25 -5.35
CA ALA A 326 12.04 -27.42 -6.19
C ALA A 326 11.28 -27.45 -7.53
N LEU A 327 10.19 -26.69 -7.67
CA LEU A 327 9.45 -26.56 -8.92
C LEU A 327 10.09 -25.58 -9.90
N ILE A 328 10.98 -24.70 -9.44
CA ILE A 328 11.60 -23.66 -10.25
C ILE A 328 12.72 -24.28 -11.11
N ASN A 329 12.61 -24.12 -12.43
CA ASN A 329 13.66 -24.48 -13.36
C ASN A 329 14.48 -23.23 -13.73
N PRO A 330 15.78 -23.14 -13.36
CA PRO A 330 16.61 -21.95 -13.64
C PRO A 330 16.80 -21.62 -15.14
N LYS A 331 16.42 -22.55 -16.03
CA LYS A 331 16.63 -22.42 -17.48
C LYS A 331 15.34 -22.35 -18.29
N LYS A 332 14.18 -22.34 -17.64
CA LYS A 332 12.90 -22.34 -18.34
C LYS A 332 11.78 -21.81 -17.48
N ALA A 333 11.05 -20.83 -17.98
CA ALA A 333 9.88 -20.28 -17.31
C ALA A 333 8.76 -21.31 -17.17
N MET A 334 8.13 -21.37 -16.00
CA MET A 334 6.88 -22.11 -15.80
C MET A 334 5.78 -21.52 -16.68
N PRO A 335 4.83 -22.34 -17.16
CA PRO A 335 3.62 -21.81 -17.77
C PRO A 335 2.97 -20.79 -16.86
N ALA A 336 2.32 -19.79 -17.46
CA ALA A 336 1.56 -18.82 -16.69
C ALA A 336 0.53 -19.56 -15.82
N SER A 337 0.51 -19.27 -14.52
CA SER A 337 -0.59 -19.72 -13.67
C SER A 337 -1.91 -19.09 -14.16
N VAL A 338 -3.02 -19.82 -13.97
CA VAL A 338 -4.36 -19.42 -14.42
C VAL A 338 -4.65 -17.95 -14.10
N PRO A 339 -5.25 -17.18 -15.02
CA PRO A 339 -5.47 -15.75 -14.84
C PRO A 339 -6.33 -15.47 -13.59
N GLY A 340 -5.75 -14.83 -12.62
CA GLY A 340 -6.51 -14.09 -11.62
C GLY A 340 -6.66 -12.66 -12.11
N THR A 341 -7.81 -12.08 -11.95
CA THR A 341 -8.22 -10.69 -12.19
C THR A 341 -7.31 -9.78 -13.01
N GLU A 342 -7.92 -9.07 -13.97
CA GLU A 342 -7.30 -8.15 -14.93
C GLU A 342 -6.19 -7.24 -14.36
N ALA A 343 -5.17 -7.00 -15.19
CA ALA A 343 -4.10 -6.04 -14.92
C ALA A 343 -4.64 -4.61 -14.96
N VAL A 344 -5.09 -4.10 -13.82
CA VAL A 344 -5.48 -2.70 -13.67
C VAL A 344 -4.41 -1.99 -12.83
N HIS A 345 -4.12 -0.72 -13.13
CA HIS A 345 -3.25 0.12 -12.31
C HIS A 345 -3.73 0.10 -10.85
N LYS A 346 -2.93 -0.48 -9.97
CA LYS A 346 -3.21 -0.61 -8.54
C LYS A 346 -2.34 0.39 -7.83
N ASP A 347 -2.94 1.47 -7.34
CA ASP A 347 -2.26 2.59 -6.75
C ASP A 347 -2.47 2.64 -5.23
N THR A 348 -1.50 3.20 -4.55
CA THR A 348 -1.44 3.21 -3.08
C THR A 348 -0.43 4.29 -2.68
N ILE A 349 -0.61 4.92 -1.51
CA ILE A 349 0.46 5.71 -0.91
C ILE A 349 1.10 4.97 0.26
N TYR A 350 2.35 5.27 0.51
CA TYR A 350 3.10 4.80 1.66
C TYR A 350 3.84 5.96 2.32
N ILE A 351 3.82 5.98 3.65
CA ILE A 351 4.57 6.93 4.47
C ILE A 351 5.29 6.20 5.59
N THR A 352 6.54 6.53 5.80
CA THR A 352 7.30 6.09 6.96
C THR A 352 7.89 7.28 7.70
N VAL A 353 7.84 7.20 9.04
CA VAL A 353 8.34 8.25 9.93
C VAL A 353 9.13 7.62 11.07
N VAL A 354 10.26 8.21 11.38
CA VAL A 354 11.04 7.93 12.59
C VAL A 354 11.25 9.24 13.33
N ASP A 355 10.90 9.29 14.62
CA ASP A 355 11.11 10.47 15.46
C ASP A 355 12.42 10.42 16.26
N LYS A 356 12.67 11.49 17.04
CA LYS A 356 13.89 11.62 17.86
C LYS A 356 14.01 10.57 18.97
N ASP A 357 12.89 10.02 19.42
CA ASP A 357 12.84 8.98 20.45
C ASP A 357 12.86 7.57 19.83
N ARG A 358 13.07 7.48 18.49
CA ARG A 358 13.17 6.26 17.68
C ARG A 358 11.88 5.45 17.64
N MET A 359 10.72 6.08 17.87
CA MET A 359 9.47 5.51 17.44
C MET A 359 9.49 5.39 15.92
N CYS A 360 9.22 4.20 15.41
CA CYS A 360 9.13 3.94 13.97
C CYS A 360 7.66 3.73 13.59
N VAL A 361 7.20 4.39 12.53
CA VAL A 361 5.88 4.16 11.94
C VAL A 361 6.04 3.81 10.47
N SER A 362 5.47 2.68 10.08
CA SER A 362 5.31 2.20 8.71
C SER A 362 3.82 2.16 8.42
N LEU A 363 3.30 3.08 7.61
CA LEU A 363 1.88 3.25 7.35
C LEU A 363 1.60 3.22 5.85
N ILE A 364 0.62 2.40 5.45
CA ILE A 364 0.16 2.29 4.08
C ILE A 364 -1.35 2.57 4.02
N TYR A 365 -1.77 3.38 3.02
CA TYR A 365 -3.10 3.95 2.94
C TYR A 365 -3.56 3.97 1.48
N SER A 366 -4.80 3.50 1.20
CA SER A 366 -5.22 3.23 -0.17
C SER A 366 -6.72 3.18 -0.35
N VAL A 367 -7.18 3.59 -1.54
CA VAL A 367 -8.54 3.31 -2.06
C VAL A 367 -8.55 2.08 -2.99
N PHE A 368 -7.45 1.34 -3.12
CA PHE A 368 -7.16 0.14 -3.91
C PHE A 368 -6.84 0.42 -5.37
N HIS A 369 -7.78 0.46 -6.28
CA HIS A 369 -7.54 0.87 -7.67
C HIS A 369 -7.64 2.38 -7.78
N SER A 370 -7.01 2.97 -8.80
CA SER A 370 -7.08 4.41 -9.01
C SER A 370 -8.52 4.92 -8.99
N PHE A 371 -8.77 5.94 -8.17
CA PHE A 371 -10.10 6.48 -7.86
C PHE A 371 -11.08 5.45 -7.28
N GLY A 372 -10.59 4.35 -6.71
CA GLY A 372 -11.42 3.35 -6.04
C GLY A 372 -12.57 2.85 -6.91
N SER A 373 -13.79 2.91 -6.38
CA SER A 373 -15.02 2.55 -7.10
C SER A 373 -15.45 3.59 -8.15
N GLY A 374 -14.79 4.74 -8.20
CA GLY A 374 -15.22 5.89 -9.01
C GLY A 374 -16.47 6.60 -8.47
N ILE A 375 -17.01 6.16 -7.35
CA ILE A 375 -18.18 6.73 -6.69
C ILE A 375 -17.72 7.64 -5.54
N ALA A 376 -18.26 8.83 -5.45
CA ALA A 376 -18.12 9.71 -4.28
C ALA A 376 -19.48 9.98 -3.65
N SER A 377 -19.48 10.34 -2.36
CA SER A 377 -20.67 10.85 -1.69
C SER A 377 -21.06 12.22 -2.25
N ASP A 378 -22.38 12.49 -2.29
CA ASP A 378 -22.89 13.61 -3.09
C ASP A 378 -22.64 14.99 -2.45
N LYS A 379 -22.57 15.07 -1.12
CA LYS A 379 -22.37 16.30 -0.38
C LYS A 379 -20.91 16.55 0.03
N PHE A 380 -20.24 15.49 0.46
CA PHE A 380 -18.91 15.61 1.07
C PHE A 380 -17.77 15.15 0.16
N ASP A 381 -18.06 14.71 -1.06
CA ASP A 381 -17.08 14.25 -2.05
C ASP A 381 -16.14 13.15 -1.54
N VAL A 382 -16.59 12.34 -0.57
CA VAL A 382 -15.81 11.21 -0.06
C VAL A 382 -15.77 10.13 -1.12
N LEU A 383 -14.61 9.93 -1.74
CA LEU A 383 -14.38 8.90 -2.76
C LEU A 383 -14.25 7.53 -2.11
N PHE A 384 -15.07 6.57 -2.52
CA PHE A 384 -15.08 5.24 -1.94
C PHE A 384 -14.04 4.32 -2.59
N GLN A 385 -13.31 3.61 -1.75
CA GLN A 385 -12.47 2.49 -2.17
C GLN A 385 -13.29 1.41 -2.90
N ASN A 386 -12.58 0.58 -3.68
CA ASN A 386 -13.19 -0.61 -4.29
C ASN A 386 -12.55 -1.91 -3.79
N ARG A 387 -12.20 -1.94 -2.50
CA ARG A 387 -11.48 -3.07 -1.88
C ARG A 387 -12.23 -4.40 -1.99
N GLY A 388 -13.57 -4.37 -2.03
CA GLY A 388 -14.41 -5.55 -2.22
C GLY A 388 -14.14 -6.30 -3.54
N ALA A 389 -13.56 -5.65 -4.56
CA ALA A 389 -13.06 -6.34 -5.76
C ALA A 389 -11.90 -7.30 -5.47
N GLY A 390 -11.32 -7.26 -4.26
CA GLY A 390 -10.36 -8.25 -3.78
C GLY A 390 -10.98 -9.59 -3.39
N PHE A 391 -12.30 -9.69 -3.23
CA PHE A 391 -13.00 -10.97 -3.04
C PHE A 391 -13.04 -11.80 -4.34
N THR A 392 -13.22 -13.11 -4.18
CA THR A 392 -13.63 -13.99 -5.28
C THR A 392 -15.12 -14.33 -5.18
N LEU A 393 -15.70 -14.75 -6.31
CA LEU A 393 -17.03 -15.35 -6.35
C LEU A 393 -16.99 -16.88 -6.47
N ASP A 394 -15.81 -17.51 -6.31
CA ASP A 394 -15.66 -18.95 -6.28
C ASP A 394 -16.30 -19.52 -5.01
N LYS A 395 -17.29 -20.39 -5.17
CA LYS A 395 -18.06 -20.94 -4.07
C LYS A 395 -17.18 -21.78 -3.12
N GLY A 396 -17.24 -21.45 -1.84
CA GLY A 396 -16.49 -22.17 -0.78
C GLY A 396 -15.02 -21.73 -0.66
N HIS A 397 -14.58 -20.75 -1.43
CA HIS A 397 -13.23 -20.20 -1.31
C HIS A 397 -13.10 -19.39 0.00
N PRO A 398 -11.96 -19.46 0.74
CA PRO A 398 -11.78 -18.67 1.97
C PRO A 398 -12.07 -17.17 1.78
N ASN A 399 -11.66 -16.62 0.64
CA ASN A 399 -11.87 -15.23 0.26
C ASN A 399 -13.16 -15.00 -0.57
N GLU A 400 -14.16 -15.91 -0.49
CA GLU A 400 -15.46 -15.71 -1.12
C GLU A 400 -16.14 -14.47 -0.52
N ALA A 401 -16.76 -13.63 -1.40
CA ALA A 401 -17.48 -12.44 -0.98
C ALA A 401 -18.62 -12.78 0.01
N GLY A 402 -18.78 -11.94 1.03
CA GLY A 402 -19.83 -12.14 2.04
C GLY A 402 -19.91 -10.99 3.02
N GLY A 403 -21.10 -10.79 3.56
CA GLY A 403 -21.37 -9.73 4.52
C GLY A 403 -20.52 -9.85 5.79
N GLY A 404 -20.00 -8.72 6.28
CA GLY A 404 -19.17 -8.63 7.46
C GLY A 404 -17.75 -9.17 7.32
N LYS A 405 -17.33 -9.69 6.15
CA LYS A 405 -15.97 -10.18 5.89
C LYS A 405 -15.05 -9.04 5.43
N ARG A 406 -13.75 -9.19 5.69
CA ARG A 406 -12.69 -8.41 5.06
C ARG A 406 -12.16 -9.14 3.82
N PRO A 407 -12.03 -8.50 2.66
CA PRO A 407 -11.39 -9.11 1.48
C PRO A 407 -9.88 -9.25 1.68
N MET A 408 -9.26 -10.15 0.92
CA MET A 408 -7.80 -10.16 0.75
C MET A 408 -7.32 -8.76 0.40
N HIS A 409 -6.31 -8.29 1.12
CA HIS A 409 -5.83 -6.92 1.03
C HIS A 409 -4.40 -6.86 0.52
N THR A 410 -4.16 -5.99 -0.47
CA THR A 410 -2.84 -5.90 -1.12
C THR A 410 -1.87 -4.96 -0.41
N ILE A 411 -2.35 -4.05 0.46
CA ILE A 411 -1.44 -3.14 1.16
C ILE A 411 -0.76 -3.85 2.34
N ILE A 412 0.56 -3.68 2.43
CA ILE A 412 1.38 -4.20 3.52
C ILE A 412 2.42 -3.14 3.92
N PRO A 413 2.41 -2.67 5.16
CA PRO A 413 3.55 -1.95 5.72
C PRO A 413 4.62 -2.98 6.12
N GLY A 414 5.90 -2.65 5.96
CA GLY A 414 7.02 -3.51 6.32
C GLY A 414 7.89 -2.89 7.41
N LEU A 415 8.54 -3.74 8.20
CA LEU A 415 9.56 -3.33 9.17
C LEU A 415 10.65 -4.40 9.23
N LEU A 416 11.90 -3.97 9.16
CA LEU A 416 13.06 -4.84 9.34
C LEU A 416 13.64 -4.67 10.74
N LYS A 417 13.99 -5.80 11.36
CA LYS A 417 14.86 -5.86 12.52
C LYS A 417 16.18 -6.52 12.15
N LYS A 418 17.24 -6.13 12.86
CA LYS A 418 18.57 -6.72 12.74
C LYS A 418 19.07 -7.03 14.14
N ASN A 419 19.45 -8.28 14.39
CA ASN A 419 19.87 -8.73 15.72
C ASN A 419 18.84 -8.41 16.84
N GLY A 420 17.54 -8.51 16.51
CA GLY A 420 16.44 -8.24 17.44
C GLY A 420 16.07 -6.77 17.62
N SER A 421 16.91 -5.83 17.17
CA SER A 421 16.67 -4.38 17.30
C SER A 421 15.99 -3.81 16.05
N ASN A 422 15.24 -2.72 16.21
CA ASN A 422 14.64 -2.01 15.09
C ASN A 422 15.74 -1.49 14.16
N TYR A 423 15.59 -1.81 12.87
CA TYR A 423 16.57 -1.45 11.85
C TYR A 423 15.99 -0.51 10.80
N MET A 424 14.79 -0.82 10.28
CA MET A 424 14.26 -0.05 9.15
C MET A 424 12.75 -0.22 8.95
N PRO A 425 11.91 0.78 9.23
CA PRO A 425 10.56 0.84 8.67
C PRO A 425 10.64 1.16 7.17
N PHE A 426 9.92 0.38 6.35
CA PHE A 426 9.89 0.53 4.90
C PHE A 426 8.57 0.06 4.31
N GLY A 427 8.31 0.38 3.07
CA GLY A 427 7.19 -0.18 2.32
C GLY A 427 7.29 0.12 0.83
N VAL A 428 6.58 -0.70 0.06
CA VAL A 428 6.54 -0.62 -1.39
C VAL A 428 5.09 -0.50 -1.84
N MET A 429 4.78 0.57 -2.55
CA MET A 429 3.48 0.79 -3.21
C MET A 429 3.35 -0.07 -4.47
N GLY A 430 2.14 -0.21 -5.03
CA GLY A 430 1.92 -0.86 -6.32
C GLY A 430 1.00 -2.10 -6.26
N GLY A 431 0.03 -2.09 -5.34
CA GLY A 431 -1.00 -3.12 -5.24
C GLY A 431 -0.43 -4.52 -5.06
N ALA A 432 -0.70 -5.40 -6.01
CA ALA A 432 -0.20 -6.78 -5.94
C ALA A 432 1.34 -6.86 -5.88
N TYR A 433 2.07 -5.96 -6.53
CA TYR A 433 3.54 -5.93 -6.55
C TYR A 433 4.18 -5.82 -5.15
N GLN A 434 3.48 -5.31 -4.15
CA GLN A 434 4.06 -4.99 -2.84
C GLN A 434 4.85 -6.15 -2.22
N SER A 435 4.33 -7.39 -2.25
CA SER A 435 5.05 -8.55 -1.69
C SER A 435 6.34 -8.87 -2.45
N THR A 436 6.34 -8.80 -3.79
CA THR A 436 7.55 -8.95 -4.61
C THR A 436 8.51 -7.79 -4.36
N GLY A 437 7.98 -6.57 -4.23
CA GLY A 437 8.78 -5.38 -3.93
C GLY A 437 9.47 -5.44 -2.58
N HIS A 438 8.79 -5.95 -1.53
CA HIS A 438 9.38 -6.18 -0.21
C HIS A 438 10.53 -7.19 -0.29
N ALA A 439 10.29 -8.36 -0.93
CA ALA A 439 11.33 -9.37 -1.09
C ALA A 439 12.54 -8.84 -1.87
N ARG A 440 12.29 -8.12 -2.98
CA ARG A 440 13.37 -7.51 -3.78
C ARG A 440 14.16 -6.46 -3.00
N PHE A 441 13.49 -5.61 -2.21
CA PHE A 441 14.15 -4.62 -1.37
C PHE A 441 15.04 -5.29 -0.31
N VAL A 442 14.53 -6.33 0.36
CA VAL A 442 15.28 -7.08 1.36
C VAL A 442 16.51 -7.78 0.75
N THR A 443 16.36 -8.43 -0.41
CA THR A 443 17.49 -9.07 -1.11
C THR A 443 18.50 -8.04 -1.62
N ASN A 444 18.07 -6.86 -2.09
CA ASN A 444 18.98 -5.78 -2.47
C ASN A 444 19.87 -5.32 -1.30
N LEU A 445 19.28 -5.18 -0.12
CA LEU A 445 20.02 -4.81 1.10
C LEU A 445 20.97 -5.93 1.57
N ASN A 446 20.43 -7.15 1.68
CA ASN A 446 21.14 -8.26 2.33
C ASN A 446 22.17 -8.93 1.41
N ASP A 447 21.75 -9.33 0.20
CA ASP A 447 22.57 -10.17 -0.67
C ASP A 447 23.57 -9.35 -1.48
N PHE A 448 23.21 -8.09 -1.81
CA PHE A 448 24.07 -7.22 -2.61
C PHE A 448 24.66 -6.05 -1.83
N GLY A 449 24.38 -5.91 -0.53
CA GLY A 449 24.93 -4.86 0.31
C GLY A 449 24.63 -3.44 -0.16
N MET A 450 23.50 -3.26 -0.86
CA MET A 450 23.12 -1.93 -1.37
C MET A 450 22.73 -1.00 -0.21
N ASP A 451 23.08 0.28 -0.32
CA ASP A 451 22.52 1.30 0.55
C ASP A 451 21.01 1.50 0.28
N VAL A 452 20.32 2.15 1.23
CA VAL A 452 18.84 2.31 1.18
C VAL A 452 18.35 2.89 -0.15
N GLN A 453 19.00 3.93 -0.66
CA GLN A 453 18.58 4.57 -1.91
C GLN A 453 18.86 3.67 -3.11
N SER A 454 20.04 3.06 -3.17
CA SER A 454 20.40 2.13 -4.24
C SER A 454 19.49 0.91 -4.28
N ALA A 455 19.08 0.40 -3.10
CA ALA A 455 18.13 -0.71 -2.99
C ALA A 455 16.73 -0.34 -3.54
N ILE A 456 16.32 0.91 -3.41
CA ILE A 456 15.06 1.46 -3.95
C ILE A 456 15.17 1.69 -5.47
N ASP A 457 16.30 2.23 -5.93
CA ASP A 457 16.50 2.66 -7.32
C ASP A 457 16.58 1.49 -8.31
N GLY A 458 16.96 0.30 -7.86
CA GLY A 458 17.16 -0.88 -8.70
C GLY A 458 15.98 -1.16 -9.64
N PRO A 459 16.23 -1.64 -10.88
CA PRO A 459 15.19 -1.96 -11.85
C PRO A 459 14.24 -3.03 -11.32
N ARG A 460 13.00 -3.03 -11.79
CA ARG A 460 11.93 -3.92 -11.31
C ARG A 460 11.33 -4.75 -12.42
N CYS A 461 11.00 -6.00 -12.09
CA CYS A 461 10.12 -6.84 -12.90
C CYS A 461 9.02 -7.43 -12.02
N PHE A 462 7.92 -7.83 -12.65
CA PHE A 462 6.77 -8.38 -11.94
C PHE A 462 6.01 -9.38 -12.80
N ALA A 463 5.93 -10.63 -12.33
CA ALA A 463 5.11 -11.66 -12.95
C ALA A 463 3.64 -11.46 -12.52
N ASP A 464 2.82 -10.99 -13.45
CA ASP A 464 1.42 -10.64 -13.22
C ASP A 464 0.53 -11.20 -14.33
N ASN A 465 -0.43 -12.04 -13.96
CA ASN A 465 -1.45 -12.59 -14.88
C ASN A 465 -0.90 -13.13 -16.22
N GLY A 466 0.12 -13.97 -16.14
CA GLY A 466 0.70 -14.62 -17.33
C GLY A 466 1.67 -13.77 -18.12
N THR A 467 1.93 -12.55 -17.67
CA THR A 467 2.87 -11.61 -18.28
C THR A 467 3.99 -11.30 -17.30
N LEU A 468 5.22 -11.18 -17.78
CA LEU A 468 6.33 -10.63 -17.02
C LEU A 468 6.53 -9.16 -17.41
N LYS A 469 6.05 -8.25 -16.56
CA LYS A 469 6.30 -6.82 -16.71
C LYS A 469 7.75 -6.53 -16.34
N VAL A 470 8.52 -5.89 -17.22
CA VAL A 470 9.95 -5.59 -17.04
C VAL A 470 10.18 -4.11 -17.35
N GLU A 471 10.68 -3.34 -16.39
CA GLU A 471 10.98 -1.92 -16.58
C GLU A 471 12.09 -1.71 -17.63
N THR A 472 12.06 -0.59 -18.35
CA THR A 472 13.10 -0.20 -19.32
C THR A 472 14.46 0.08 -18.68
N THR A 473 14.51 0.20 -17.34
CA THR A 473 15.75 0.32 -16.57
C THR A 473 16.58 -0.96 -16.54
N TYR A 474 15.98 -2.11 -16.87
CA TYR A 474 16.74 -3.29 -17.28
C TYR A 474 17.29 -3.11 -18.69
N GLY A 475 18.52 -3.62 -18.93
CA GLY A 475 19.13 -3.58 -20.27
C GLY A 475 18.35 -4.43 -21.30
N PRO A 476 18.47 -4.09 -22.60
CA PRO A 476 17.79 -4.85 -23.67
C PRO A 476 18.12 -6.35 -23.67
N ASP A 477 19.34 -6.72 -23.29
CA ASP A 477 19.79 -8.11 -23.21
C ASP A 477 19.00 -8.88 -22.14
N VAL A 478 18.60 -8.23 -21.04
CA VAL A 478 17.79 -8.86 -19.99
C VAL A 478 16.38 -9.12 -20.51
N HIS A 479 15.78 -8.17 -21.22
CA HIS A 479 14.47 -8.37 -21.86
C HIS A 479 14.48 -9.56 -22.84
N ALA A 480 15.49 -9.63 -23.72
CA ALA A 480 15.65 -10.72 -24.68
C ALA A 480 15.87 -12.06 -23.97
N GLY A 481 16.81 -12.11 -23.00
CA GLY A 481 17.12 -13.33 -22.28
C GLY A 481 15.94 -13.89 -21.45
N LEU A 482 15.11 -13.02 -20.88
CA LEU A 482 13.88 -13.44 -20.20
C LEU A 482 12.85 -14.01 -21.19
N ALA A 483 12.74 -13.44 -22.39
CA ALA A 483 11.87 -13.96 -23.44
C ALA A 483 12.39 -15.34 -23.95
N ASP A 484 13.71 -15.52 -24.11
CA ASP A 484 14.34 -16.79 -24.49
C ASP A 484 14.12 -17.89 -23.46
N LEU A 485 14.01 -17.55 -22.18
CA LEU A 485 13.62 -18.48 -21.11
C LEU A 485 12.14 -18.88 -21.17
N GLY A 486 11.34 -18.20 -22.00
CA GLY A 486 9.92 -18.49 -22.20
C GLY A 486 8.96 -17.59 -21.42
N HIS A 487 9.44 -16.49 -20.83
CA HIS A 487 8.54 -15.48 -20.27
C HIS A 487 7.82 -14.68 -21.35
N ASN A 488 6.54 -14.36 -21.12
CA ASN A 488 5.81 -13.37 -21.91
C ASN A 488 6.19 -11.97 -21.42
N VAL A 489 7.30 -11.43 -21.95
CA VAL A 489 7.88 -10.15 -21.50
C VAL A 489 7.09 -8.98 -22.06
N MET A 490 6.76 -8.00 -21.19
CA MET A 490 6.08 -6.75 -21.54
C MET A 490 6.75 -5.56 -20.85
N ILE A 491 6.91 -4.46 -21.57
CA ILE A 491 7.30 -3.18 -20.96
C ILE A 491 6.01 -2.52 -20.44
N PRO A 492 5.92 -2.22 -19.13
CA PRO A 492 4.73 -1.57 -18.58
C PRO A 492 4.66 -0.10 -19.02
N GLU A 493 3.45 0.45 -19.17
CA GLU A 493 3.23 1.86 -19.54
C GLU A 493 3.77 2.83 -18.48
N GLY A 494 3.63 2.48 -17.20
CA GLY A 494 4.17 3.23 -16.07
C GLY A 494 5.16 2.40 -15.26
N PRO A 495 5.97 3.04 -14.40
CA PRO A 495 6.93 2.35 -13.56
C PRO A 495 6.24 1.46 -12.52
N ILE A 496 6.91 0.40 -12.10
CA ILE A 496 6.37 -0.60 -11.18
C ILE A 496 6.52 -0.13 -9.73
N GLY A 497 5.41 0.22 -9.10
CA GLY A 497 5.36 0.57 -7.68
C GLY A 497 6.09 1.85 -7.28
N GLY A 498 6.49 1.90 -6.03
CA GLY A 498 7.28 2.98 -5.41
C GLY A 498 7.66 2.58 -4.00
N ALA A 499 8.88 2.84 -3.56
CA ALA A 499 9.38 2.45 -2.25
C ALA A 499 9.85 3.64 -1.41
N GLN A 500 9.71 3.52 -0.10
CA GLN A 500 10.20 4.50 0.87
C GLN A 500 10.78 3.75 2.06
N ALA A 501 11.90 4.20 2.61
CA ALA A 501 12.52 3.56 3.76
C ALA A 501 13.33 4.55 4.58
N ILE A 502 13.45 4.26 5.89
CA ILE A 502 14.33 5.00 6.81
C ILE A 502 15.11 3.99 7.63
N ALA A 503 16.42 3.87 7.39
CA ALA A 503 17.30 3.03 8.21
C ALA A 503 17.76 3.78 9.46
N LEU A 504 17.91 3.02 10.56
CA LEU A 504 18.51 3.47 11.81
C LEU A 504 19.98 3.02 11.80
N GLY A 505 20.91 3.96 11.69
CA GLY A 505 22.36 3.71 11.76
C GLY A 505 22.82 3.43 13.18
N ASP A 506 23.95 2.71 13.31
CA ASP A 506 24.53 2.31 14.60
C ASP A 506 24.90 3.50 15.50
N ASP A 507 25.21 4.65 14.90
CA ASP A 507 25.53 5.93 15.57
C ASP A 507 24.29 6.81 15.85
N GLY A 508 23.09 6.28 15.60
CA GLY A 508 21.83 6.99 15.77
C GLY A 508 21.44 7.91 14.60
N VAL A 509 22.22 7.95 13.52
CA VAL A 509 21.89 8.69 12.31
C VAL A 509 20.76 7.98 11.55
N LEU A 510 19.75 8.74 11.11
CA LEU A 510 18.69 8.26 10.24
C LEU A 510 19.11 8.39 8.78
N ILE A 511 18.90 7.33 7.99
CA ILE A 511 19.26 7.27 6.58
C ILE A 511 18.01 7.00 5.75
N GLY A 512 17.49 8.01 5.06
CA GLY A 512 16.26 7.94 4.29
C GLY A 512 16.47 7.73 2.80
N GLY A 513 15.66 6.85 2.21
CA GLY A 513 15.56 6.65 0.78
C GLY A 513 14.13 6.91 0.28
N SER A 514 14.01 7.47 -0.93
CA SER A 514 12.73 7.74 -1.57
C SER A 514 12.78 7.40 -3.06
N ASP A 515 11.72 6.78 -3.55
CA ASP A 515 11.64 6.25 -4.90
C ASP A 515 11.59 7.36 -5.97
N PRO A 516 12.51 7.36 -6.95
CA PRO A 516 12.49 8.31 -8.06
C PRO A 516 11.30 8.11 -9.02
N ARG A 517 10.58 6.98 -8.88
CA ARG A 517 9.34 6.71 -9.63
C ARG A 517 8.14 7.50 -9.13
N LYS A 518 8.28 8.20 -8.01
CA LYS A 518 7.26 9.06 -7.38
C LYS A 518 7.80 10.50 -7.24
N ASP A 519 6.91 11.45 -6.98
CA ASP A 519 7.26 12.87 -6.79
C ASP A 519 7.93 13.14 -5.43
N GLY A 520 7.85 12.19 -4.49
CA GLY A 520 8.19 12.36 -3.08
C GLY A 520 9.68 12.48 -2.77
N CYS A 521 9.96 12.53 -1.48
CA CYS A 521 11.32 12.61 -0.95
C CYS A 521 11.42 11.99 0.45
N ALA A 522 12.64 11.66 0.88
CA ALA A 522 13.01 11.59 2.26
C ALA A 522 13.39 13.00 2.73
N LEU A 523 12.92 13.40 3.90
CA LEU A 523 13.22 14.68 4.53
C LEU A 523 13.40 14.49 6.03
N GLY A 524 14.46 15.06 6.58
CA GLY A 524 14.77 14.97 8.01
C GLY A 524 15.51 16.21 8.52
N TYR A 525 15.72 16.26 9.85
CA TYR A 525 16.37 17.40 10.54
C TYR A 525 17.25 16.94 11.70
#